data_8f4bb9784a751e8f25ff86feb6ea28ab
#
_entry.id   8f4bb9784a751e8f25ff86feb6ea28ab
#
_cell.length_a   1.000
_cell.length_b   1.000
_cell.length_c   1.000
_cell.angle_alpha   90.00
_cell.angle_beta   90.00
_cell.angle_gamma   90.00
#
_symmetry.space_group_name_H-M   'P 1'
#
loop_
_entity.id
_entity.type
_entity.pdbx_description
1 polymer ?
#
loop_
_entity_poly.entity_id
_entity_poly.type
_entity_poly.pdbx_seq_one_letter_code
_entity_poly.pdbx_strand_id
1 'polypeptide(L)'
;LPDAEEKLAKAEADYKKVLADAAQDQADRDAAAAVDAKIEAIGTVTLEKEGLITAARSAYEGLSDAAKEHVTKLGVLEAAEARLNELKNAQGYQTQLQSVLAYIRSTVTPKANQSTNGDWAVMALARAGLSSDADKRWYAGYADELAKLLAANGGSFETTNENARLVLALTALGQNAKAYTVGGETYDLVTPLTAKTGSAYKATVPGTTSAAFAIIAIDSAPYTVADTAAVPAMIQYLLSMQNPSGAWKINNDNPADNVDAT
;
A
#
# COMPACT_ATOMS: atom_id res chain seq x y z
N LEU A 1 -9.27 -77.31 35.06
CA LEU A 1 -9.22 -77.22 33.59
C LEU A 1 -10.07 -76.06 33.05
N PRO A 2 -11.35 -75.77 33.42
CA PRO A 2 -12.12 -74.68 32.87
C PRO A 2 -11.49 -73.32 33.06
N ASP A 3 -10.90 -73.03 34.22
CA ASP A 3 -10.23 -71.75 34.54
C ASP A 3 -8.96 -71.53 33.68
N ALA A 4 -8.25 -72.58 33.27
CA ALA A 4 -7.11 -72.39 32.37
C ALA A 4 -7.50 -72.16 30.92
N GLU A 5 -8.59 -72.75 30.45
CA GLU A 5 -9.15 -72.51 29.11
C GLU A 5 -9.71 -71.09 28.99
N GLU A 6 -10.40 -70.56 30.00
CA GLU A 6 -10.90 -69.21 30.06
C GLU A 6 -9.78 -68.17 30.07
N LYS A 7 -8.72 -68.41 30.86
CA LYS A 7 -7.51 -67.55 30.88
C LYS A 7 -6.79 -67.58 29.56
N LEU A 8 -6.69 -68.68 28.86
CA LEU A 8 -6.08 -68.80 27.54
C LEU A 8 -6.90 -68.02 26.49
N ALA A 9 -8.22 -68.28 26.48
CA ALA A 9 -9.11 -67.53 25.54
C ALA A 9 -9.05 -65.99 25.72
N LYS A 10 -8.98 -65.53 27.00
CA LYS A 10 -8.80 -64.12 27.30
C LYS A 10 -7.44 -63.62 26.82
N ALA A 11 -6.35 -64.32 27.07
CA ALA A 11 -5.03 -63.95 26.63
C ALA A 11 -4.93 -63.87 25.08
N GLU A 12 -5.58 -64.76 24.36
CA GLU A 12 -5.67 -64.75 22.90
C GLU A 12 -6.48 -63.58 22.40
N ALA A 13 -7.59 -63.24 23.06
CA ALA A 13 -8.40 -62.07 22.72
C ALA A 13 -7.62 -60.77 22.97
N ASP A 14 -6.96 -60.64 24.11
CA ASP A 14 -6.12 -59.49 24.46
C ASP A 14 -4.96 -59.31 23.44
N TYR A 15 -4.30 -60.42 23.05
CA TYR A 15 -3.24 -60.39 22.05
C TYR A 15 -3.74 -59.98 20.67
N LYS A 16 -4.88 -60.54 20.23
CA LYS A 16 -5.51 -60.11 18.94
C LYS A 16 -5.87 -58.62 18.95
N LYS A 17 -6.35 -58.13 20.09
CA LYS A 17 -6.65 -56.70 20.24
C LYS A 17 -5.38 -55.84 20.11
N VAL A 18 -4.30 -56.20 20.79
CA VAL A 18 -3.01 -55.48 20.70
C VAL A 18 -2.49 -55.45 19.25
N LEU A 19 -2.61 -56.56 18.53
CA LEU A 19 -2.22 -56.60 17.11
C LEU A 19 -3.10 -55.70 16.24
N ALA A 20 -4.42 -55.67 16.48
CA ALA A 20 -5.34 -54.83 15.74
C ALA A 20 -5.09 -53.35 16.03
N ASP A 21 -4.87 -52.97 17.30
CA ASP A 21 -4.55 -51.60 17.72
C ASP A 21 -3.23 -51.13 17.09
N ALA A 22 -2.20 -52.00 17.06
CA ALA A 22 -0.91 -51.71 16.42
C ALA A 22 -1.03 -51.53 14.89
N ALA A 23 -1.86 -52.37 14.25
CA ALA A 23 -2.12 -52.25 12.81
C ALA A 23 -2.88 -50.95 12.47
N GLN A 24 -3.83 -50.54 13.34
CA GLN A 24 -4.56 -49.29 13.19
C GLN A 24 -3.63 -48.09 13.38
N ASP A 25 -2.79 -48.06 14.43
CA ASP A 25 -1.82 -47.00 14.66
C ASP A 25 -0.85 -46.85 13.46
N GLN A 26 -0.40 -47.96 12.86
CA GLN A 26 0.42 -47.91 11.66
C GLN A 26 -0.34 -47.31 10.45
N ALA A 27 -1.60 -47.72 10.27
CA ALA A 27 -2.45 -47.15 9.19
C ALA A 27 -2.67 -45.65 9.38
N ASP A 28 -2.89 -45.18 10.61
CA ASP A 28 -3.05 -43.75 10.93
C ASP A 28 -1.75 -42.96 10.65
N ARG A 29 -0.57 -43.54 10.98
CA ARG A 29 0.74 -42.94 10.63
C ARG A 29 0.96 -42.87 9.13
N ASP A 30 0.62 -43.91 8.40
CA ASP A 30 0.77 -43.94 6.93
C ASP A 30 -0.15 -42.90 6.27
N ALA A 31 -1.39 -42.77 6.76
CA ALA A 31 -2.33 -41.76 6.30
C ALA A 31 -1.85 -40.33 6.59
N ALA A 32 -1.29 -40.09 7.79
CA ALA A 32 -0.71 -38.81 8.15
C ALA A 32 0.51 -38.44 7.27
N ALA A 33 1.40 -39.43 7.03
CA ALA A 33 2.56 -39.24 6.15
C ALA A 33 2.16 -38.90 4.72
N ALA A 34 1.07 -39.47 4.21
CA ALA A 34 0.51 -39.15 2.90
C ALA A 34 -0.01 -37.67 2.84
N VAL A 35 -0.56 -37.16 3.94
CA VAL A 35 -0.96 -35.74 4.05
C VAL A 35 0.28 -34.83 4.12
N ASP A 36 1.27 -35.17 4.95
CA ASP A 36 2.52 -34.45 5.05
C ASP A 36 3.23 -34.33 3.68
N ALA A 37 3.21 -35.38 2.87
CA ALA A 37 3.75 -35.39 1.52
C ALA A 37 2.98 -34.39 0.57
N LYS A 38 1.65 -34.34 0.72
CA LYS A 38 0.83 -33.35 -0.05
C LYS A 38 1.16 -31.93 0.37
N ILE A 39 1.39 -31.68 1.65
CA ILE A 39 1.78 -30.36 2.16
C ILE A 39 3.15 -29.96 1.64
N GLU A 40 4.12 -30.88 1.62
CA GLU A 40 5.45 -30.63 1.03
C GLU A 40 5.38 -30.29 -0.46
N ALA A 41 4.51 -30.93 -1.21
CA ALA A 41 4.35 -30.71 -2.64
C ALA A 41 3.83 -29.28 -2.99
N ILE A 42 3.29 -28.56 -2.01
CA ILE A 42 2.90 -27.14 -2.21
C ILE A 42 4.14 -26.30 -2.58
N GLY A 43 5.24 -26.46 -1.83
CA GLY A 43 6.46 -25.69 -2.01
C GLY A 43 6.20 -24.18 -1.85
N THR A 44 6.79 -23.35 -2.75
CA THR A 44 6.55 -21.92 -2.74
C THR A 44 5.09 -21.61 -3.10
N VAL A 45 4.40 -20.84 -2.24
CA VAL A 45 2.98 -20.50 -2.44
C VAL A 45 2.82 -19.44 -3.52
N THR A 46 2.04 -19.77 -4.53
CA THR A 46 1.57 -18.87 -5.60
C THR A 46 0.06 -19.04 -5.79
N LEU A 47 -0.58 -18.16 -6.56
CA LEU A 47 -2.03 -18.27 -6.83
C LEU A 47 -2.39 -19.59 -7.56
N GLU A 48 -1.50 -20.08 -8.43
CA GLU A 48 -1.70 -21.32 -9.18
C GLU A 48 -1.65 -22.57 -8.28
N LYS A 49 -1.10 -22.45 -7.07
CA LYS A 49 -1.02 -23.52 -6.08
C LYS A 49 -2.28 -23.69 -5.23
N GLU A 50 -3.30 -22.86 -5.45
CA GLU A 50 -4.57 -22.95 -4.69
C GLU A 50 -5.13 -24.38 -4.68
N GLY A 51 -5.14 -25.07 -5.82
CA GLY A 51 -5.64 -26.43 -5.93
C GLY A 51 -4.87 -27.43 -5.06
N LEU A 52 -3.54 -27.29 -4.96
CA LEU A 52 -2.71 -28.14 -4.11
C LEU A 52 -2.96 -27.88 -2.62
N ILE A 53 -3.09 -26.61 -2.23
CA ILE A 53 -3.37 -26.23 -0.83
C ILE A 53 -4.74 -26.76 -0.41
N THR A 54 -5.77 -26.57 -1.25
CA THR A 54 -7.13 -27.08 -1.00
C THR A 54 -7.14 -28.61 -0.89
N ALA A 55 -6.42 -29.31 -1.77
CA ALA A 55 -6.33 -30.76 -1.75
C ALA A 55 -5.59 -31.28 -0.50
N ALA A 56 -4.56 -30.58 -0.02
CA ALA A 56 -3.86 -30.91 1.20
C ALA A 56 -4.77 -30.71 2.43
N ARG A 57 -5.53 -29.60 2.49
CA ARG A 57 -6.52 -29.33 3.55
C ARG A 57 -7.60 -30.40 3.58
N SER A 58 -8.21 -30.72 2.45
CA SER A 58 -9.25 -31.74 2.36
C SER A 58 -8.73 -33.13 2.77
N ALA A 59 -7.47 -33.45 2.42
CA ALA A 59 -6.85 -34.68 2.84
C ALA A 59 -6.62 -34.71 4.36
N TYR A 60 -6.20 -33.63 4.98
CA TYR A 60 -6.06 -33.50 6.44
C TYR A 60 -7.42 -33.64 7.15
N GLU A 61 -8.43 -32.96 6.67
CA GLU A 61 -9.79 -32.98 7.25
C GLU A 61 -10.41 -34.38 7.16
N GLY A 62 -10.08 -35.16 6.13
CA GLY A 62 -10.53 -36.53 5.94
C GLY A 62 -9.87 -37.56 6.82
N LEU A 63 -8.84 -37.21 7.60
CA LEU A 63 -8.18 -38.12 8.54
C LEU A 63 -9.05 -38.38 9.77
N SER A 64 -8.86 -39.57 10.39
CA SER A 64 -9.32 -39.83 11.74
C SER A 64 -8.65 -38.91 12.75
N ASP A 65 -9.26 -38.70 13.93
CA ASP A 65 -8.64 -37.88 14.97
C ASP A 65 -7.28 -38.43 15.40
N ALA A 66 -7.15 -39.75 15.49
CA ALA A 66 -5.88 -40.41 15.78
C ALA A 66 -4.82 -40.16 14.70
N ALA A 67 -5.18 -40.27 13.43
CA ALA A 67 -4.26 -39.99 12.33
C ALA A 67 -3.84 -38.50 12.28
N LYS A 68 -4.73 -37.54 12.65
CA LYS A 68 -4.40 -36.12 12.73
C LYS A 68 -3.29 -35.81 13.73
N GLU A 69 -3.22 -36.57 14.84
CA GLU A 69 -2.16 -36.43 15.85
C GLU A 69 -0.76 -36.75 15.30
N HIS A 70 -0.68 -37.55 14.24
CA HIS A 70 0.58 -37.93 13.58
C HIS A 70 1.00 -36.93 12.46
N VAL A 71 0.15 -36.00 12.06
CA VAL A 71 0.51 -35.00 11.05
C VAL A 71 1.51 -33.97 11.62
N THR A 72 2.69 -33.89 11.00
CA THR A 72 3.79 -33.06 11.48
C THR A 72 3.86 -31.68 10.81
N LYS A 73 3.18 -31.52 9.67
CA LYS A 73 3.30 -30.33 8.82
C LYS A 73 2.04 -29.45 8.80
N LEU A 74 1.13 -29.61 9.77
CA LEU A 74 -0.09 -28.80 9.81
C LEU A 74 0.20 -27.30 9.82
N GLY A 75 1.17 -26.83 10.60
CA GLY A 75 1.55 -25.42 10.64
C GLY A 75 2.08 -24.89 9.30
N VAL A 76 2.69 -25.74 8.48
CA VAL A 76 3.12 -25.36 7.12
C VAL A 76 1.91 -25.17 6.21
N LEU A 77 0.89 -26.02 6.32
CA LEU A 77 -0.36 -25.90 5.58
C LEU A 77 -1.09 -24.60 5.95
N GLU A 78 -1.22 -24.31 7.24
CA GLU A 78 -1.87 -23.10 7.74
C GLU A 78 -1.14 -21.83 7.27
N ALA A 79 0.18 -21.84 7.28
CA ALA A 79 0.97 -20.75 6.73
C ALA A 79 0.79 -20.60 5.21
N ALA A 80 0.66 -21.71 4.48
CA ALA A 80 0.40 -21.69 3.05
C ALA A 80 -0.98 -21.11 2.73
N GLU A 81 -2.00 -21.46 3.50
CA GLU A 81 -3.36 -20.91 3.37
C GLU A 81 -3.40 -19.39 3.65
N ALA A 82 -2.75 -18.95 4.72
CA ALA A 82 -2.63 -17.55 5.06
C ALA A 82 -1.96 -16.77 3.91
N ARG A 83 -0.85 -17.29 3.38
CA ARG A 83 -0.12 -16.68 2.27
C ARG A 83 -0.94 -16.63 0.99
N LEU A 84 -1.70 -17.67 0.67
CA LEU A 84 -2.61 -17.69 -0.47
C LEU A 84 -3.67 -16.59 -0.35
N ASN A 85 -4.26 -16.42 0.84
CA ASN A 85 -5.24 -15.36 1.09
C ASN A 85 -4.65 -13.96 0.91
N GLU A 86 -3.42 -13.73 1.38
CA GLU A 86 -2.73 -12.45 1.14
C GLU A 86 -2.55 -12.18 -0.36
N LEU A 87 -2.13 -13.18 -1.14
CA LEU A 87 -1.94 -13.05 -2.58
C LEU A 87 -3.27 -12.78 -3.31
N LYS A 88 -4.35 -13.44 -2.92
CA LYS A 88 -5.70 -13.20 -3.48
C LYS A 88 -6.18 -11.77 -3.19
N ASN A 89 -6.00 -11.31 -1.95
CA ASN A 89 -6.34 -9.95 -1.55
C ASN A 89 -5.53 -8.92 -2.36
N ALA A 90 -4.22 -9.13 -2.50
CA ALA A 90 -3.36 -8.27 -3.28
C ALA A 90 -3.81 -8.20 -4.75
N GLN A 91 -4.18 -9.33 -5.36
CA GLN A 91 -4.72 -9.37 -6.72
C GLN A 91 -6.07 -8.63 -6.83
N GLY A 92 -6.94 -8.80 -5.84
CA GLY A 92 -8.22 -8.09 -5.76
C GLY A 92 -8.02 -6.57 -5.70
N TYR A 93 -7.10 -6.08 -4.85
CA TYR A 93 -6.75 -4.66 -4.76
C TYR A 93 -6.18 -4.12 -6.07
N GLN A 94 -5.30 -4.87 -6.74
CA GLN A 94 -4.77 -4.45 -8.05
C GLN A 94 -5.87 -4.31 -9.09
N THR A 95 -6.81 -5.23 -9.15
CA THR A 95 -7.96 -5.16 -10.07
C THR A 95 -8.82 -3.92 -9.79
N GLN A 96 -9.13 -3.65 -8.51
CA GLN A 96 -9.87 -2.47 -8.10
C GLN A 96 -9.11 -1.18 -8.43
N LEU A 97 -7.80 -1.14 -8.14
CA LEU A 97 -6.95 0.00 -8.48
C LEU A 97 -7.01 0.30 -9.97
N GLN A 98 -6.82 -0.69 -10.83
CA GLN A 98 -6.89 -0.50 -12.29
C GLN A 98 -8.26 0.04 -12.74
N SER A 99 -9.34 -0.41 -12.12
CA SER A 99 -10.69 0.09 -12.41
C SER A 99 -10.85 1.56 -12.03
N VAL A 100 -10.35 1.97 -10.85
CA VAL A 100 -10.37 3.36 -10.40
C VAL A 100 -9.52 4.25 -11.31
N LEU A 101 -8.32 3.80 -11.68
CA LEU A 101 -7.43 4.55 -12.56
C LEU A 101 -8.02 4.73 -13.97
N ALA A 102 -8.68 3.70 -14.50
CA ALA A 102 -9.41 3.78 -15.76
C ALA A 102 -10.57 4.79 -15.68
N TYR A 103 -11.32 4.77 -14.58
CA TYR A 103 -12.39 5.75 -14.31
C TYR A 103 -11.83 7.17 -14.24
N ILE A 104 -10.77 7.41 -13.47
CA ILE A 104 -10.12 8.74 -13.39
C ILE A 104 -9.75 9.23 -14.79
N ARG A 105 -9.05 8.41 -15.57
CA ARG A 105 -8.60 8.77 -16.92
C ARG A 105 -9.75 9.10 -17.87
N SER A 106 -10.88 8.39 -17.76
CA SER A 106 -12.04 8.59 -18.65
C SER A 106 -12.92 9.77 -18.22
N THR A 107 -12.91 10.14 -16.94
CA THR A 107 -13.86 11.07 -16.36
C THR A 107 -13.23 12.41 -16.01
N VAL A 108 -11.97 12.39 -15.58
CA VAL A 108 -11.26 13.62 -15.19
C VAL A 108 -10.64 14.28 -16.41
N THR A 109 -11.06 15.51 -16.69
CA THR A 109 -10.42 16.35 -17.71
C THR A 109 -9.03 16.75 -17.23
N PRO A 110 -7.98 16.62 -18.05
CA PRO A 110 -6.63 17.04 -17.69
C PRO A 110 -6.57 18.57 -17.59
N LYS A 111 -6.74 19.08 -16.37
CA LYS A 111 -6.62 20.52 -16.05
C LYS A 111 -5.57 20.70 -14.97
N ALA A 112 -4.63 21.58 -15.23
CA ALA A 112 -3.65 21.99 -14.24
C ALA A 112 -4.27 22.98 -13.24
N ASN A 113 -3.74 23.00 -12.02
CA ASN A 113 -4.00 24.03 -11.01
C ASN A 113 -5.48 24.37 -10.72
N GLN A 114 -6.36 23.44 -10.94
CA GLN A 114 -7.74 23.60 -10.49
C GLN A 114 -7.96 22.67 -9.30
N SER A 115 -8.42 23.21 -8.20
CA SER A 115 -8.61 22.53 -6.92
C SER A 115 -9.42 21.24 -7.01
N THR A 116 -10.09 21.04 -8.13
CA THR A 116 -11.04 19.97 -8.24
C THR A 116 -10.46 18.66 -8.74
N ASN A 117 -9.45 18.60 -9.64
CA ASN A 117 -9.15 17.25 -10.14
C ASN A 117 -7.78 17.05 -10.83
N GLY A 118 -7.21 18.06 -11.49
CA GLY A 118 -6.11 17.82 -12.42
C GLY A 118 -4.82 17.30 -11.83
N ASP A 119 -4.21 18.08 -10.92
CA ASP A 119 -2.91 17.75 -10.34
C ASP A 119 -2.95 16.46 -9.52
N TRP A 120 -4.04 16.24 -8.77
CA TRP A 120 -4.24 15.00 -8.01
C TRP A 120 -4.41 13.77 -8.90
N ALA A 121 -5.15 13.92 -10.02
CA ALA A 121 -5.30 12.87 -11.00
C ALA A 121 -3.97 12.54 -11.67
N VAL A 122 -3.16 13.53 -12.03
CA VAL A 122 -1.80 13.34 -12.54
C VAL A 122 -0.95 12.53 -11.56
N MET A 123 -0.92 12.92 -10.28
CA MET A 123 -0.16 12.21 -9.26
C MET A 123 -0.61 10.75 -9.13
N ALA A 124 -1.92 10.50 -9.09
CA ALA A 124 -2.48 9.17 -8.97
C ALA A 124 -2.11 8.27 -10.17
N LEU A 125 -2.32 8.77 -11.39
CA LEU A 125 -2.05 8.03 -12.61
C LEU A 125 -0.54 7.78 -12.81
N ALA A 126 0.30 8.79 -12.56
CA ALA A 126 1.75 8.68 -12.68
C ALA A 126 2.35 7.71 -11.65
N ARG A 127 1.91 7.81 -10.38
CA ARG A 127 2.36 6.89 -9.30
C ARG A 127 1.89 5.46 -9.50
N ALA A 128 0.79 5.25 -10.20
CA ALA A 128 0.35 3.93 -10.61
C ALA A 128 1.15 3.34 -11.80
N GLY A 129 2.13 4.09 -12.32
CA GLY A 129 3.01 3.64 -13.42
C GLY A 129 2.29 3.61 -14.77
N LEU A 130 1.20 4.34 -14.93
CA LEU A 130 0.48 4.39 -16.19
C LEU A 130 1.29 5.17 -17.24
N SER A 131 1.67 4.49 -18.31
CA SER A 131 2.57 5.01 -19.35
C SER A 131 2.16 4.62 -20.79
N SER A 132 0.92 4.14 -20.97
CA SER A 132 0.38 3.84 -22.29
C SER A 132 0.30 5.09 -23.16
N ASP A 133 0.13 4.93 -24.47
CA ASP A 133 -0.05 6.07 -25.37
C ASP A 133 -1.32 6.89 -25.05
N ALA A 134 -2.34 6.26 -24.47
CA ALA A 134 -3.51 6.97 -23.96
C ALA A 134 -3.14 7.84 -22.75
N ASP A 135 -2.31 7.33 -21.85
CA ASP A 135 -1.83 8.08 -20.68
C ASP A 135 -0.95 9.25 -21.10
N LYS A 136 -0.03 9.02 -22.04
CA LYS A 136 0.82 10.08 -22.60
C LYS A 136 0.00 11.21 -23.23
N ARG A 137 -1.07 10.88 -23.98
CA ARG A 137 -1.98 11.90 -24.53
C ARG A 137 -2.73 12.66 -23.45
N TRP A 138 -3.14 11.96 -22.37
CA TRP A 138 -3.78 12.60 -21.23
C TRP A 138 -2.82 13.58 -20.54
N TYR A 139 -1.56 13.16 -20.29
CA TYR A 139 -0.53 14.03 -19.72
C TYR A 139 -0.14 15.18 -20.64
N ALA A 140 -0.14 15.00 -21.96
CA ALA A 140 0.07 16.10 -22.90
C ALA A 140 -1.03 17.17 -22.79
N GLY A 141 -2.29 16.76 -22.67
CA GLY A 141 -3.39 17.71 -22.42
C GLY A 141 -3.24 18.48 -21.11
N TYR A 142 -2.74 17.84 -20.05
CA TYR A 142 -2.40 18.51 -18.81
C TYR A 142 -1.26 19.53 -18.99
N ALA A 143 -0.19 19.16 -19.71
CA ALA A 143 0.94 20.05 -19.99
C ALA A 143 0.52 21.27 -20.82
N ASP A 144 -0.37 21.10 -21.81
CA ASP A 144 -0.91 22.22 -22.62
C ASP A 144 -1.70 23.22 -21.78
N GLU A 145 -2.53 22.73 -20.86
CA GLU A 145 -3.27 23.59 -19.93
C GLU A 145 -2.32 24.29 -18.94
N LEU A 146 -1.33 23.55 -18.43
CA LEU A 146 -0.33 24.12 -17.52
C LEU A 146 0.48 25.23 -18.18
N ALA A 147 0.89 25.05 -19.45
CA ALA A 147 1.59 26.11 -20.21
C ALA A 147 0.81 27.41 -20.25
N LYS A 148 -0.49 27.32 -20.55
CA LYS A 148 -1.38 28.51 -20.60
C LYS A 148 -1.49 29.18 -19.23
N LEU A 149 -1.64 28.40 -18.18
CA LEU A 149 -1.78 28.92 -16.82
C LEU A 149 -0.50 29.56 -16.30
N LEU A 150 0.66 28.94 -16.53
CA LEU A 150 1.96 29.48 -16.12
C LEU A 150 2.25 30.80 -16.87
N ALA A 151 1.98 30.86 -18.17
CA ALA A 151 2.13 32.08 -18.94
C ALA A 151 1.20 33.20 -18.43
N ALA A 152 -0.05 32.90 -18.12
CA ALA A 152 -1.03 33.87 -17.61
C ALA A 152 -0.72 34.38 -16.20
N ASN A 153 -0.03 33.57 -15.36
CA ASN A 153 0.26 33.91 -13.97
C ASN A 153 1.73 34.28 -13.72
N GLY A 154 2.51 34.56 -14.75
CA GLY A 154 3.91 34.94 -14.60
C GLY A 154 4.81 33.87 -14.04
N GLY A 155 4.47 32.58 -14.26
CA GLY A 155 5.29 31.42 -13.91
C GLY A 155 5.06 30.83 -12.53
N SER A 156 4.14 31.38 -11.71
CA SER A 156 3.79 30.83 -10.40
C SER A 156 2.37 31.19 -10.01
N PHE A 157 1.82 30.49 -9.03
CA PHE A 157 0.48 30.74 -8.52
C PHE A 157 0.52 31.55 -7.21
N GLU A 158 -0.60 32.17 -6.87
CA GLU A 158 -0.70 33.04 -5.70
C GLU A 158 -0.51 32.29 -4.39
N THR A 159 -1.03 31.05 -4.31
CA THR A 159 -0.99 30.28 -3.07
C THR A 159 0.13 29.23 -3.04
N THR A 160 0.68 29.02 -1.83
CA THR A 160 1.69 27.98 -1.60
C THR A 160 1.15 26.59 -1.91
N ASN A 161 -0.12 26.31 -1.58
CA ASN A 161 -0.75 25.01 -1.83
C ASN A 161 -0.82 24.67 -3.31
N GLU A 162 -1.15 25.62 -4.15
CA GLU A 162 -1.23 25.44 -5.61
C GLU A 162 0.15 25.16 -6.20
N ASN A 163 1.15 25.95 -5.81
CA ASN A 163 2.54 25.70 -6.25
C ASN A 163 3.07 24.35 -5.75
N ALA A 164 2.84 24.00 -4.49
CA ALA A 164 3.28 22.72 -3.92
C ALA A 164 2.64 21.53 -4.64
N ARG A 165 1.33 21.57 -4.87
CA ARG A 165 0.59 20.52 -5.58
C ARG A 165 1.12 20.35 -7.00
N LEU A 166 1.41 21.44 -7.69
CA LEU A 166 1.98 21.42 -9.03
C LEU A 166 3.38 20.77 -9.04
N VAL A 167 4.26 21.15 -8.11
CA VAL A 167 5.59 20.52 -7.97
C VAL A 167 5.46 19.02 -7.76
N LEU A 168 4.55 18.58 -6.89
CA LEU A 168 4.30 17.16 -6.64
C LEU A 168 3.79 16.42 -7.89
N ALA A 169 2.88 17.03 -8.65
CA ALA A 169 2.37 16.43 -9.88
C ALA A 169 3.48 16.27 -10.94
N LEU A 170 4.30 17.30 -11.14
CA LEU A 170 5.42 17.26 -12.08
C LEU A 170 6.50 16.26 -11.64
N THR A 171 6.83 16.22 -10.35
CA THR A 171 7.75 15.21 -9.80
C THR A 171 7.22 13.80 -10.01
N ALA A 172 5.94 13.57 -9.83
CA ALA A 172 5.31 12.27 -10.09
C ALA A 172 5.41 11.85 -11.56
N LEU A 173 5.39 12.82 -12.48
CA LEU A 173 5.63 12.61 -13.92
C LEU A 173 7.12 12.45 -14.28
N GLY A 174 8.04 12.50 -13.31
CA GLY A 174 9.47 12.49 -13.55
C GLY A 174 10.01 13.78 -14.17
N GLN A 175 9.26 14.87 -14.10
CA GLN A 175 9.67 16.18 -14.60
C GLN A 175 10.45 16.95 -13.55
N ASN A 176 11.40 17.78 -13.98
CA ASN A 176 12.14 18.68 -13.09
C ASN A 176 11.35 19.98 -12.85
N ALA A 177 10.65 20.05 -11.71
CA ALA A 177 9.87 21.25 -11.37
C ALA A 177 10.73 22.51 -11.10
N LYS A 178 12.04 22.35 -10.84
CA LYS A 178 12.98 23.46 -10.68
C LYS A 178 13.36 24.11 -12.02
N ALA A 179 13.22 23.39 -13.12
CA ALA A 179 13.51 23.85 -14.48
C ALA A 179 12.53 23.20 -15.46
N TYR A 180 11.24 23.44 -15.24
CA TYR A 180 10.18 22.86 -16.07
C TYR A 180 9.98 23.64 -17.34
N THR A 181 10.21 22.98 -18.49
CA THR A 181 10.04 23.60 -19.80
C THR A 181 8.71 23.17 -20.42
N VAL A 182 7.87 24.13 -20.74
CA VAL A 182 6.57 23.94 -21.38
C VAL A 182 6.16 25.18 -22.17
N GLY A 183 5.52 24.99 -23.32
CA GLY A 183 5.11 26.10 -24.18
C GLY A 183 6.28 26.93 -24.72
N GLY A 184 7.50 26.40 -24.73
CA GLY A 184 8.70 27.12 -25.17
C GLY A 184 9.40 27.95 -24.08
N GLU A 185 8.84 28.02 -22.90
CA GLU A 185 9.38 28.74 -21.74
C GLU A 185 9.83 27.79 -20.63
N THR A 186 10.79 28.21 -19.81
CA THR A 186 11.28 27.46 -18.66
C THR A 186 10.92 28.15 -17.35
N TYR A 187 10.29 27.42 -16.45
CA TYR A 187 9.79 27.92 -15.17
C TYR A 187 10.49 27.25 -13.98
N ASP A 188 10.78 28.05 -12.94
CA ASP A 188 11.17 27.55 -11.62
C ASP A 188 9.94 27.56 -10.71
N LEU A 189 9.39 26.37 -10.45
CA LEU A 189 8.18 26.21 -9.65
C LEU A 189 8.48 25.89 -8.18
N VAL A 190 9.73 25.62 -7.85
CA VAL A 190 10.18 25.30 -6.48
C VAL A 190 10.47 26.55 -5.68
N THR A 191 11.13 27.54 -6.28
CA THR A 191 11.46 28.81 -5.59
C THR A 191 10.25 29.53 -4.99
N PRO A 192 9.06 29.58 -5.63
CA PRO A 192 7.87 30.16 -5.00
C PRO A 192 7.45 29.53 -3.68
N LEU A 193 7.79 28.25 -3.43
CA LEU A 193 7.48 27.57 -2.17
C LEU A 193 8.27 28.15 -0.98
N THR A 194 9.40 28.77 -1.25
CA THR A 194 10.29 29.36 -0.23
C THR A 194 10.24 30.89 -0.20
N ALA A 195 9.47 31.51 -1.08
CA ALA A 195 9.40 32.98 -1.21
C ALA A 195 8.81 33.68 0.01
N LYS A 196 8.09 32.95 0.87
CA LYS A 196 7.41 33.46 2.07
C LYS A 196 7.98 32.82 3.32
N THR A 197 9.19 33.19 3.72
CA THR A 197 9.91 32.61 4.87
C THR A 197 10.11 33.58 6.02
N GLY A 198 10.53 33.09 7.17
CA GLY A 198 10.79 33.88 8.36
C GLY A 198 9.53 34.46 9.00
N SER A 199 9.59 35.70 9.49
CA SER A 199 8.44 36.39 10.11
C SER A 199 7.30 36.64 9.12
N ALA A 200 7.62 36.83 7.84
CA ALA A 200 6.65 36.94 6.76
C ALA A 200 5.88 35.64 6.52
N TYR A 201 6.49 34.48 6.78
CA TYR A 201 5.82 33.18 6.66
C TYR A 201 4.64 33.06 7.64
N LYS A 202 4.83 33.47 8.91
CA LYS A 202 3.76 33.47 9.93
C LYS A 202 2.58 34.37 9.60
N ALA A 203 2.83 35.45 8.85
CA ALA A 203 1.79 36.44 8.53
C ALA A 203 0.99 36.13 7.25
N THR A 204 1.53 35.30 6.36
CA THR A 204 0.97 35.13 5.01
C THR A 204 0.65 33.67 4.62
N VAL A 205 1.00 32.70 5.47
CA VAL A 205 0.72 31.29 5.18
C VAL A 205 -0.70 30.96 5.60
N PRO A 206 -1.54 30.45 4.69
CA PRO A 206 -2.94 30.19 4.97
C PRO A 206 -3.20 29.02 5.92
N GLY A 207 -2.15 28.37 6.48
CA GLY A 207 -2.32 27.33 7.50
C GLY A 207 -1.26 26.24 7.48
N THR A 208 -1.46 25.30 8.37
CA THR A 208 -0.57 24.15 8.62
C THR A 208 -0.38 23.29 7.38
N THR A 209 -1.46 23.04 6.62
CA THR A 209 -1.42 22.27 5.37
C THR A 209 -0.51 22.87 4.32
N SER A 210 -0.47 24.21 4.22
CA SER A 210 0.39 24.91 3.25
C SER A 210 1.89 24.69 3.55
N ALA A 211 2.27 24.75 4.82
CA ALA A 211 3.64 24.49 5.26
C ALA A 211 4.02 23.03 5.01
N ALA A 212 3.15 22.09 5.38
CA ALA A 212 3.36 20.68 5.17
C ALA A 212 3.52 20.32 3.69
N PHE A 213 2.60 20.80 2.83
CA PHE A 213 2.69 20.57 1.39
C PHE A 213 3.94 21.18 0.76
N ALA A 214 4.35 22.38 1.18
CA ALA A 214 5.58 22.98 0.68
C ALA A 214 6.83 22.14 1.02
N ILE A 215 6.95 21.64 2.26
CA ILE A 215 8.04 20.77 2.67
C ILE A 215 8.04 19.47 1.86
N ILE A 216 6.87 18.80 1.76
CA ILE A 216 6.73 17.57 0.99
C ILE A 216 7.09 17.78 -0.49
N ALA A 217 6.68 18.91 -1.07
CA ALA A 217 6.99 19.25 -2.45
C ALA A 217 8.49 19.48 -2.68
N ILE A 218 9.15 20.22 -1.78
CA ILE A 218 10.61 20.45 -1.86
C ILE A 218 11.37 19.13 -1.70
N ASP A 219 10.93 18.23 -0.82
CA ASP A 219 11.60 16.96 -0.53
C ASP A 219 11.23 15.83 -1.52
N SER A 220 10.25 16.08 -2.41
CA SER A 220 9.77 15.07 -3.37
C SER A 220 10.79 14.66 -4.44
N ALA A 221 11.82 15.48 -4.66
CA ALA A 221 13.01 15.19 -5.46
C ALA A 221 14.20 15.99 -4.87
N PRO A 222 15.44 15.77 -5.34
CA PRO A 222 16.61 16.49 -4.84
C PRO A 222 16.61 17.97 -5.29
N TYR A 223 15.53 18.68 -4.97
CA TYR A 223 15.43 20.11 -5.28
C TYR A 223 16.28 20.94 -4.33
N THR A 224 17.07 21.86 -4.89
CA THR A 224 17.82 22.84 -4.13
C THR A 224 17.03 24.14 -4.03
N VAL A 225 16.92 24.67 -2.82
CA VAL A 225 16.32 25.98 -2.56
C VAL A 225 17.42 26.98 -2.19
N ALA A 226 17.32 28.20 -2.71
CA ALA A 226 18.33 29.25 -2.45
C ALA A 226 18.33 29.69 -0.98
N ASP A 227 17.15 29.80 -0.38
CA ASP A 227 17.01 30.09 1.04
C ASP A 227 17.06 28.79 1.87
N THR A 228 18.22 28.45 2.38
CA THR A 228 18.42 27.26 3.22
C THR A 228 17.72 27.33 4.56
N ALA A 229 17.28 28.51 5.01
CA ALA A 229 16.52 28.70 6.24
C ALA A 229 15.02 28.45 6.07
N ALA A 230 14.54 28.35 4.82
CA ALA A 230 13.12 28.24 4.51
C ALA A 230 12.49 26.97 5.11
N VAL A 231 13.06 25.79 4.83
CA VAL A 231 12.52 24.50 5.34
C VAL A 231 12.58 24.44 6.86
N PRO A 232 13.69 24.77 7.55
CA PRO A 232 13.70 24.90 9.01
C PRO A 232 12.61 25.84 9.54
N ALA A 233 12.37 26.99 8.91
CA ALA A 233 11.34 27.92 9.34
C ALA A 233 9.91 27.33 9.20
N MET A 234 9.64 26.60 8.12
CA MET A 234 8.37 25.88 7.93
C MET A 234 8.18 24.80 9.00
N ILE A 235 9.21 24.03 9.34
CA ILE A 235 9.16 23.03 10.40
C ILE A 235 8.85 23.70 11.74
N GLN A 236 9.53 24.78 12.09
CA GLN A 236 9.26 25.52 13.33
C GLN A 236 7.83 26.09 13.36
N TYR A 237 7.32 26.53 12.22
CA TYR A 237 5.92 26.95 12.12
C TYR A 237 4.98 25.76 12.41
N LEU A 238 5.18 24.60 11.78
CA LEU A 238 4.38 23.39 12.05
C LEU A 238 4.41 23.01 13.54
N LEU A 239 5.58 22.97 14.15
CA LEU A 239 5.71 22.68 15.58
C LEU A 239 4.95 23.69 16.46
N SER A 240 4.92 24.97 16.07
CA SER A 240 4.17 26.00 16.78
C SER A 240 2.63 25.86 16.64
N MET A 241 2.19 25.10 15.66
CA MET A 241 0.77 24.85 15.38
C MET A 241 0.24 23.56 16.04
N GLN A 242 1.12 22.80 16.67
CA GLN A 242 0.71 21.59 17.41
C GLN A 242 0.11 21.95 18.77
N ASN A 243 -1.05 21.37 19.04
CA ASN A 243 -1.74 21.50 20.34
C ASN A 243 -1.16 20.53 21.38
N PRO A 244 -1.38 20.77 22.69
CA PRO A 244 -0.97 19.83 23.75
C PRO A 244 -1.56 18.43 23.62
N SER A 245 -2.68 18.26 22.89
CA SER A 245 -3.27 16.98 22.53
C SER A 245 -2.40 16.15 21.56
N GLY A 246 -1.41 16.77 20.90
CA GLY A 246 -0.64 16.19 19.81
C GLY A 246 -1.19 16.46 18.41
N ALA A 247 -2.45 16.89 18.31
CA ALA A 247 -3.07 17.26 17.04
C ALA A 247 -2.65 18.66 16.58
N TRP A 248 -2.88 18.99 15.30
CA TRP A 248 -2.54 20.30 14.74
C TRP A 248 -3.77 21.19 14.56
N LYS A 249 -3.56 22.51 14.75
CA LYS A 249 -4.49 23.53 14.29
C LYS A 249 -4.40 23.69 12.79
N ILE A 250 -5.48 24.07 12.12
CA ILE A 250 -5.43 24.36 10.69
C ILE A 250 -4.75 25.71 10.40
N ASN A 251 -5.00 26.70 11.27
CA ASN A 251 -4.39 28.02 11.22
C ASN A 251 -4.42 28.70 12.60
N ASN A 252 -3.93 29.91 12.72
CA ASN A 252 -3.91 30.66 13.98
C ASN A 252 -5.29 31.12 14.42
N ASP A 253 -6.24 31.31 13.51
CA ASP A 253 -7.58 31.82 13.80
C ASP A 253 -8.51 30.71 14.32
N ASN A 254 -8.16 29.45 14.06
CA ASN A 254 -8.88 28.28 14.55
C ASN A 254 -7.96 27.40 15.41
N PRO A 255 -8.01 27.58 16.75
CA PRO A 255 -7.13 26.89 17.68
C PRO A 255 -7.54 25.43 17.98
N ALA A 256 -8.68 24.97 17.48
CA ALA A 256 -9.16 23.61 17.70
C ALA A 256 -8.29 22.57 16.97
N ASP A 257 -8.28 21.35 17.50
CA ASP A 257 -7.72 20.19 16.81
C ASP A 257 -8.44 20.00 15.48
N ASN A 258 -7.66 19.77 14.42
CA ASN A 258 -8.18 19.64 13.07
C ASN A 258 -7.73 18.31 12.47
N VAL A 259 -8.69 17.48 12.03
CA VAL A 259 -8.42 16.16 11.45
C VAL A 259 -7.61 16.26 10.15
N ASP A 260 -7.90 17.28 9.33
CA ASP A 260 -7.23 17.44 8.02
C ASP A 260 -5.79 17.95 8.17
N ALA A 261 -5.46 18.55 9.34
CA ALA A 261 -4.13 19.04 9.64
C ALA A 261 -3.31 18.04 10.48
N THR A 262 -3.95 17.02 11.06
CA THR A 262 -3.34 16.00 11.93
C THR A 262 -3.04 14.73 11.18
#